data_149f2f8a700afc0dfdecdf2580ff71f8
#
_entry.id   149f2f8a700afc0dfdecdf2580ff71f8
#
_cell.length_a   1.000
_cell.length_b   1.000
_cell.length_c   1.000
_cell.angle_alpha   90.00
_cell.angle_beta   90.00
_cell.angle_gamma   90.00
#
_symmetry.space_group_name_H-M   'P 1'
#
loop_
_entity.id
_entity.type
_entity.pdbx_description
1 polymer ?
#
loop_
_entity_poly.entity_id
_entity_poly.type
_entity_poly.pdbx_seq_one_letter_code
_entity_poly.pdbx_strand_id
1 'polypeptide(L)'
;MSTPSNAIESTLVENRVFEPSEATRKGARISGMDAYNALCAEAENDFEGFWAKRANETLTWHKPFTKTLDSSNAPFFKWFE
;
A
#
# COMPACT_ATOMS: atom_id res chain seq x y z
N MET A 1 -10.63 -3.09 -33.55
CA MET A 1 -10.69 -3.97 -32.73
C MET A 1 -10.84 -5.28 -33.22
N SER A 2 -10.24 -6.05 -32.80
CA SER A 2 -10.26 -7.18 -33.34
C SER A 2 -11.30 -7.93 -32.85
N THR A 3 -11.80 -8.69 -33.54
CA THR A 3 -12.64 -9.43 -33.13
C THR A 3 -12.16 -10.65 -32.82
N PRO A 4 -12.19 -11.04 -31.84
CA PRO A 4 -11.69 -12.20 -31.48
C PRO A 4 -12.60 -13.21 -31.81
N SER A 5 -12.47 -13.69 -32.83
CA SER A 5 -13.27 -14.70 -33.17
C SER A 5 -13.06 -15.88 -32.34
N ASN A 6 -12.05 -15.90 -31.53
CA ASN A 6 -11.75 -17.09 -30.82
C ASN A 6 -11.97 -16.81 -29.38
N ALA A 7 -12.86 -17.47 -28.73
CA ALA A 7 -13.15 -17.28 -27.34
C ALA A 7 -11.99 -17.64 -26.44
N ILE A 8 -11.20 -18.59 -26.83
CA ILE A 8 -10.06 -19.00 -26.03
C ILE A 8 -9.04 -17.92 -26.01
N GLU A 9 -8.85 -17.25 -27.14
CA GLU A 9 -7.91 -16.16 -27.17
C GLU A 9 -8.38 -15.00 -26.33
N SER A 10 -9.69 -14.75 -26.32
CA SER A 10 -10.19 -13.62 -25.56
C SER A 10 -10.09 -13.88 -24.06
N THR A 11 -9.97 -15.12 -23.62
CA THR A 11 -9.79 -15.38 -22.21
C THR A 11 -8.35 -15.14 -21.77
N LEU A 12 -7.41 -15.05 -22.71
CA LEU A 12 -6.02 -14.83 -22.36
C LEU A 12 -5.70 -13.34 -22.31
N VAL A 13 -6.55 -12.48 -22.85
CA VAL A 13 -6.31 -11.06 -22.85
C VAL A 13 -7.50 -10.40 -22.20
N GLU A 14 -7.27 -9.74 -21.09
CA GLU A 14 -8.37 -9.12 -20.38
C GLU A 14 -8.04 -7.66 -20.15
N ASN A 15 -8.78 -6.77 -20.80
CA ASN A 15 -8.55 -5.35 -20.71
C ASN A 15 -9.66 -4.61 -19.98
N ARG A 16 -10.65 -5.32 -19.47
CA ARG A 16 -11.76 -4.67 -18.80
C ARG A 16 -11.34 -4.23 -17.40
N VAL A 17 -11.89 -3.11 -16.98
CA VAL A 17 -11.60 -2.62 -15.64
C VAL A 17 -12.93 -2.58 -14.90
N PHE A 18 -12.97 -3.14 -13.69
CA PHE A 18 -14.19 -3.20 -12.92
C PHE A 18 -14.06 -2.27 -11.74
N GLU A 19 -14.80 -1.19 -11.77
CA GLU A 19 -14.74 -0.18 -10.72
C GLU A 19 -15.44 -0.65 -9.44
N PRO A 20 -14.97 -0.27 -8.28
CA PRO A 20 -15.66 -0.64 -7.04
C PRO A 20 -16.97 0.13 -6.91
N SER A 21 -17.90 -0.42 -6.14
CA SER A 21 -19.17 0.25 -5.95
C SER A 21 -18.99 1.50 -5.10
N GLU A 22 -19.99 2.38 -5.17
CA GLU A 22 -19.95 3.61 -4.41
C GLU A 22 -19.91 3.33 -2.91
N ALA A 23 -20.65 2.33 -2.45
CA ALA A 23 -20.66 1.97 -1.04
C ALA A 23 -19.29 1.50 -0.58
N THR A 24 -18.60 0.73 -1.40
CA THR A 24 -17.26 0.25 -1.08
C THR A 24 -16.28 1.42 -1.01
N ARG A 25 -16.38 2.37 -1.94
CA ARG A 25 -15.51 3.52 -1.94
C ARG A 25 -15.71 4.37 -0.68
N LYS A 26 -16.96 4.56 -0.28
CA LYS A 26 -17.24 5.39 0.89
C LYS A 26 -16.77 4.73 2.16
N GLY A 27 -16.83 3.41 2.24
CA GLY A 27 -16.41 2.69 3.44
C GLY A 27 -14.92 2.43 3.50
N ALA A 28 -14.17 2.70 2.44
CA ALA A 28 -12.75 2.39 2.43
C ALA A 28 -11.95 3.42 3.21
N ARG A 29 -10.92 2.97 3.91
CA ARG A 29 -10.05 3.90 4.62
C ARG A 29 -9.27 4.74 3.65
N ILE A 30 -8.84 4.17 2.54
CA ILE A 30 -8.12 4.87 1.51
C ILE A 30 -8.96 4.73 0.28
N SER A 31 -9.57 5.82 -0.15
CA SER A 31 -10.50 5.76 -1.26
C SER A 31 -9.91 6.43 -2.47
N GLY A 32 -9.75 5.68 -3.53
CA GLY A 32 -9.29 6.19 -4.81
C GLY A 32 -7.78 6.18 -4.98
N MET A 33 -7.35 6.27 -6.22
CA MET A 33 -5.93 6.23 -6.53
C MET A 33 -5.19 7.48 -6.08
N ASP A 34 -5.85 8.62 -6.02
CA ASP A 34 -5.18 9.84 -5.58
C ASP A 34 -4.76 9.72 -4.12
N ALA A 35 -5.61 9.17 -3.27
CA ALA A 35 -5.29 8.98 -1.86
C ALA A 35 -4.19 7.94 -1.70
N TYR A 36 -4.24 6.87 -2.48
CA TYR A 36 -3.21 5.84 -2.45
C TYR A 36 -1.86 6.40 -2.89
N ASN A 37 -1.85 7.17 -3.98
CA ASN A 37 -0.61 7.76 -4.49
C ASN A 37 -0.01 8.75 -3.50
N ALA A 38 -0.85 9.48 -2.77
CA ALA A 38 -0.38 10.40 -1.74
C ALA A 38 0.31 9.65 -0.60
N LEU A 39 -0.23 8.50 -0.21
CA LEU A 39 0.40 7.69 0.82
C LEU A 39 1.74 7.12 0.34
N CYS A 40 1.81 6.69 -0.91
CA CYS A 40 3.05 6.18 -1.47
C CYS A 40 4.12 7.26 -1.51
N ALA A 41 3.75 8.48 -1.87
CA ALA A 41 4.68 9.59 -1.91
C ALA A 41 5.18 9.93 -0.51
N GLU A 42 4.31 9.87 0.49
CA GLU A 42 4.69 10.13 1.85
C GLU A 42 5.71 9.09 2.33
N ALA A 43 5.48 7.81 2.00
CA ALA A 43 6.39 6.75 2.37
C ALA A 43 7.74 6.88 1.66
N GLU A 44 7.74 7.34 0.41
CA GLU A 44 8.99 7.51 -0.32
C GLU A 44 9.79 8.69 0.20
N ASN A 45 9.11 9.77 0.59
CA ASN A 45 9.81 10.97 1.04
C ASN A 45 10.42 10.79 2.43
N ASP A 46 9.78 10.01 3.30
CA ASP A 46 10.30 9.82 4.65
C ASP A 46 9.91 8.40 5.09
N PHE A 47 10.64 7.43 4.65
CA PHE A 47 10.33 6.03 4.87
C PHE A 47 10.25 5.68 6.35
N GLU A 48 11.25 6.06 7.12
CA GLU A 48 11.24 5.73 8.55
C GLU A 48 10.18 6.51 9.31
N GLY A 49 9.99 7.77 8.99
CA GLY A 49 8.97 8.59 9.64
C GLY A 49 7.57 8.09 9.33
N PHE A 50 7.35 7.62 8.10
CA PHE A 50 6.06 7.05 7.70
C PHE A 50 5.73 5.83 8.57
N TRP A 51 6.67 4.91 8.74
CA TRP A 51 6.42 3.70 9.51
C TRP A 51 6.39 3.96 11.01
N ALA A 52 7.17 4.92 11.51
CA ALA A 52 7.11 5.32 12.91
C ALA A 52 5.71 5.85 13.25
N LYS A 53 5.15 6.67 12.37
CA LYS A 53 3.83 7.23 12.56
C LYS A 53 2.77 6.14 12.58
N ARG A 54 2.85 5.21 11.63
CA ARG A 54 1.88 4.10 11.57
C ARG A 54 1.96 3.22 12.81
N ALA A 55 3.17 2.91 13.27
CA ALA A 55 3.36 2.08 14.44
C ALA A 55 2.77 2.75 15.70
N ASN A 56 2.98 4.06 15.83
CA ASN A 56 2.47 4.78 16.98
C ASN A 56 0.95 4.94 16.94
N GLU A 57 0.36 5.07 15.75
CA GLU A 57 -1.08 5.20 15.62
C GLU A 57 -1.81 3.88 15.76
N THR A 58 -1.20 2.80 15.34
CA THR A 58 -1.90 1.53 15.24
C THR A 58 -1.68 0.63 16.44
N LEU A 59 -0.49 0.69 17.03
CA LEU A 59 -0.15 -0.20 18.14
C LEU A 59 -0.03 0.57 19.44
N THR A 60 -0.33 -0.13 20.55
CA THR A 60 -0.15 0.44 21.87
C THR A 60 1.17 -0.07 22.42
N TRP A 61 2.09 0.83 22.70
CA TRP A 61 3.42 0.45 23.13
C TRP A 61 3.55 0.51 24.64
N HIS A 62 4.10 -0.55 25.21
CA HIS A 62 4.34 -0.56 26.65
C HIS A 62 5.50 0.39 26.95
N LYS A 63 6.51 0.37 26.10
CA LYS A 63 7.62 1.31 26.16
C LYS A 63 7.86 1.76 24.73
N PRO A 64 7.72 3.04 24.42
CA PRO A 64 7.88 3.52 23.05
C PRO A 64 9.27 3.19 22.51
N PHE A 65 9.34 2.87 21.23
CA PHE A 65 10.61 2.58 20.59
C PHE A 65 11.38 3.88 20.37
N THR A 66 12.70 3.78 20.37
CA THR A 66 13.54 4.95 20.13
C THR A 66 14.14 4.92 18.73
N LYS A 67 14.15 3.78 18.07
CA LYS A 67 14.71 3.68 16.73
C LYS A 67 13.74 2.89 15.86
N THR A 68 13.32 3.50 14.77
CA THR A 68 12.32 2.88 13.88
C THR A 68 12.95 1.75 13.08
N LEU A 69 14.10 2.00 12.47
CA LEU A 69 14.76 1.01 11.64
C LEU A 69 16.25 1.03 11.90
N ASP A 70 16.82 -0.12 12.19
CA ASP A 70 18.27 -0.23 12.36
C ASP A 70 18.80 -1.08 11.22
N SER A 71 19.46 -0.45 10.27
CA SER A 71 20.06 -1.13 9.14
C SER A 71 21.57 -1.20 9.26
N SER A 72 22.11 -0.91 10.43
CA SER A 72 23.57 -0.88 10.59
C SER A 72 24.22 -2.24 10.40
N ASN A 73 23.48 -3.32 10.58
CA ASN A 73 24.02 -4.65 10.39
C ASN A 73 23.32 -5.37 9.23
N ALA A 74 23.16 -4.66 8.13
CA ALA A 74 22.51 -5.24 6.96
C ALA A 74 23.24 -6.49 6.50
N PRO A 75 22.53 -7.49 6.00
CA PRO A 75 21.10 -7.50 5.73
C PRO A 75 20.22 -7.89 6.92
N PHE A 76 20.78 -7.90 8.13
CA PHE A 76 20.02 -8.27 9.31
C PHE A 76 19.42 -7.02 9.94
N PHE A 77 18.22 -6.64 9.46
CA PHE A 77 17.56 -5.42 9.90
C PHE A 77 16.76 -5.63 11.17
N LYS A 78 16.62 -4.58 11.96
CA LYS A 78 15.76 -4.60 13.14
C LYS A 78 14.80 -3.43 13.06
N TRP A 79 13.55 -3.68 13.42
CA TRP A 79 12.52 -2.65 13.39
C TRP A 79 12.02 -2.34 14.80
N PHE A 80 11.74 -1.07 15.05
CA PHE A 80 11.07 -0.60 16.26
C PHE A 80 11.76 -1.02 17.57
N GLU A 81 13.02 -0.70 17.69
CA GLU A 81 13.79 -1.00 18.89
C GLU A 81 13.66 0.04 19.98
#